data_e24754b2ff4cb16d3e3f8d2eab9fa7a5
#
_entry.id   e24754b2ff4cb16d3e3f8d2eab9fa7a5
#
_cell.length_a   1.000
_cell.length_b   1.000
_cell.length_c   1.000
_cell.angle_alpha   90.00
_cell.angle_beta   90.00
_cell.angle_gamma   90.00
#
_symmetry.space_group_name_H-M   'P 1'
#
loop_
_entity.id
_entity.type
_entity.pdbx_description
1 polymer ?
#
loop_
_entity_poly.entity_id
_entity_poly.type
_entity_poly.pdbx_seq_one_letter_code
_entity_poly.pdbx_strand_id
1 'polypeptide(L)'
;MIQITLEDIRKYLEEVHNSIREGNYRIDTNNRRQRNRELYTKYVIDEKLSKDILLSLQPEDFSEVVNNEHIGYEYERLYIFGKKVLLIERFGEAEKDVSLYIKFNKMEDAFVIVISFHEEEYPLHYPFR
;
A
#
# COMPACT_ATOMS: atom_id res chain seq x y z
N MET A 1 11.41 2.26 23.78
CA MET A 1 11.09 2.44 22.36
C MET A 1 11.28 1.11 21.65
N ILE A 2 10.21 0.64 20.99
CA ILE A 2 10.28 -0.61 20.22
C ILE A 2 10.79 -0.26 18.82
N GLN A 3 11.92 -0.85 18.46
CA GLN A 3 12.49 -0.67 17.14
C GLN A 3 11.98 -1.76 16.21
N ILE A 4 11.44 -1.37 15.06
CA ILE A 4 10.96 -2.30 14.05
C ILE A 4 12.17 -2.81 13.26
N THR A 5 12.30 -4.14 13.15
CA THR A 5 13.40 -4.77 12.43
C THR A 5 12.96 -5.21 11.04
N LEU A 6 13.94 -5.48 10.17
CA LEU A 6 13.68 -6.04 8.84
C LEU A 6 12.89 -7.36 8.93
N GLU A 7 13.20 -8.18 9.92
CA GLU A 7 12.50 -9.45 10.13
C GLU A 7 11.04 -9.24 10.52
N ASP A 8 10.75 -8.21 11.33
CA ASP A 8 9.37 -7.86 11.67
C ASP A 8 8.56 -7.52 10.41
N ILE A 9 9.17 -6.77 9.50
CA ILE A 9 8.49 -6.37 8.25
C ILE A 9 8.35 -7.56 7.31
N ARG A 10 9.35 -8.45 7.28
CA ARG A 10 9.25 -9.68 6.47
C ARG A 10 8.05 -10.53 6.91
N LYS A 11 7.87 -10.70 8.20
CA LYS A 11 6.73 -11.45 8.74
C LYS A 11 5.41 -10.75 8.45
N TYR A 12 5.37 -9.45 8.62
CA TYR A 12 4.17 -8.66 8.34
C TYR A 12 3.75 -8.80 6.87
N LEU A 13 4.69 -8.63 5.94
CA LEU A 13 4.42 -8.77 4.51
C LEU A 13 3.98 -10.19 4.14
N GLU A 14 4.58 -11.21 4.76
CA GLU A 14 4.17 -12.59 4.51
C GLU A 14 2.70 -12.79 4.85
N GLU A 15 2.25 -12.28 5.98
CA GLU A 15 0.84 -12.37 6.39
C GLU A 15 -0.06 -11.57 5.45
N VAL A 16 0.35 -10.35 5.08
CA VAL A 16 -0.40 -9.51 4.14
C VAL A 16 -0.50 -10.19 2.77
N HIS A 17 0.61 -10.70 2.25
CA HIS A 17 0.63 -11.38 0.96
C HIS A 17 -0.25 -12.63 0.95
N ASN A 18 -0.24 -13.40 2.03
CA ASN A 18 -1.10 -14.59 2.14
C ASN A 18 -2.57 -14.19 2.10
N SER A 19 -2.95 -13.15 2.82
CA SER A 19 -4.33 -12.65 2.81
C SER A 19 -4.74 -12.16 1.42
N ILE A 20 -3.85 -11.47 0.73
CA ILE A 20 -4.11 -10.98 -0.63
C ILE A 20 -4.27 -12.15 -1.61
N ARG A 21 -3.42 -13.17 -1.53
CA ARG A 21 -3.51 -14.37 -2.38
C ARG A 21 -4.83 -15.10 -2.19
N GLU A 22 -5.35 -15.11 -0.97
CA GLU A 22 -6.62 -15.75 -0.63
C GLU A 22 -7.83 -14.89 -0.99
N GLY A 23 -7.63 -13.68 -1.49
CA GLY A 23 -8.70 -12.74 -1.79
C GLY A 23 -9.27 -12.07 -0.55
N ASN A 24 -8.59 -12.18 0.59
CA ASN A 24 -9.03 -11.66 1.87
C ASN A 24 -8.54 -10.23 2.08
N TYR A 25 -8.88 -9.35 1.15
CA TYR A 25 -8.46 -7.96 1.17
C TYR A 25 -9.39 -7.09 0.33
N ARG A 26 -9.25 -5.78 0.50
CA ARG A 26 -9.86 -4.80 -0.41
C ARG A 26 -8.99 -3.56 -0.49
N ILE A 27 -9.09 -2.83 -1.60
CA ILE A 27 -8.50 -1.50 -1.75
C ILE A 27 -9.63 -0.50 -1.59
N ASP A 28 -9.48 0.46 -0.67
CA ASP A 28 -10.51 1.46 -0.43
C ASP A 28 -10.60 2.43 -1.61
N THR A 29 -11.81 2.56 -2.16
CA THR A 29 -12.10 3.51 -3.23
C THR A 29 -13.34 4.36 -2.91
N ASN A 30 -13.71 4.43 -1.63
CA ASN A 30 -14.86 5.21 -1.19
C ASN A 30 -14.61 6.72 -1.35
N ASN A 31 -15.62 7.53 -1.10
CA ASN A 31 -15.56 8.98 -1.31
C ASN A 31 -14.46 9.70 -0.54
N ARG A 32 -14.01 9.11 0.57
CA ARG A 32 -12.92 9.67 1.39
C ARG A 32 -11.54 9.35 0.82
N ARG A 33 -11.47 8.46 -0.18
CA ARG A 33 -10.22 8.00 -0.78
C ARG A 33 -10.08 8.53 -2.21
N GLN A 34 -10.24 9.83 -2.37
CA GLN A 34 -10.18 10.48 -3.67
C GLN A 34 -8.84 10.21 -4.38
N ARG A 35 -7.73 10.22 -3.66
CA ARG A 35 -6.41 9.97 -4.26
C ARG A 35 -6.28 8.57 -4.81
N ASN A 36 -6.82 7.57 -4.12
CA ASN A 36 -6.85 6.20 -4.64
C ASN A 36 -7.64 6.15 -5.94
N ARG A 37 -8.78 6.82 -5.98
CA ARG A 37 -9.62 6.87 -7.18
C ARG A 37 -8.93 7.59 -8.33
N GLU A 38 -8.20 8.67 -8.04
CA GLU A 38 -7.45 9.42 -9.05
C GLU A 38 -6.40 8.55 -9.74
N LEU A 39 -5.75 7.66 -9.02
CA LEU A 39 -4.77 6.75 -9.61
C LEU A 39 -5.40 5.91 -10.71
N TYR A 40 -6.57 5.35 -10.46
CA TYR A 40 -7.29 4.52 -11.43
C TYR A 40 -7.86 5.33 -12.60
N THR A 41 -8.10 6.61 -12.39
CA THR A 41 -8.55 7.50 -13.44
C THR A 41 -7.40 7.90 -14.36
N LYS A 42 -6.23 8.14 -13.78
CA LYS A 42 -5.06 8.67 -14.50
C LYS A 42 -4.31 7.58 -15.26
N TYR A 43 -4.26 6.37 -14.71
CA TYR A 43 -3.50 5.26 -15.27
C TYR A 43 -4.36 4.05 -15.56
N VAL A 44 -3.89 3.21 -16.48
CA VAL A 44 -4.55 1.95 -16.81
C VAL A 44 -4.12 0.90 -15.78
N ILE A 45 -4.95 0.73 -14.76
CA ILE A 45 -4.71 -0.25 -13.68
C ILE A 45 -6.00 -1.03 -13.48
N ASP A 46 -5.92 -2.35 -13.67
CA ASP A 46 -7.03 -3.24 -13.36
C ASP A 46 -6.80 -3.93 -12.00
N GLU A 47 -7.73 -4.77 -11.60
CA GLU A 47 -7.66 -5.49 -10.34
C GLU A 47 -6.44 -6.40 -10.28
N LYS A 48 -6.14 -7.09 -11.39
CA LYS A 48 -5.00 -7.99 -11.46
C LYS A 48 -3.68 -7.25 -11.28
N LEU A 49 -3.51 -6.12 -11.98
CA LEU A 49 -2.29 -5.32 -11.86
C LEU A 49 -2.13 -4.75 -10.45
N SER A 50 -3.22 -4.27 -9.84
CA SER A 50 -3.20 -3.80 -8.46
C SER A 50 -2.71 -4.90 -7.51
N LYS A 51 -3.25 -6.10 -7.66
CA LYS A 51 -2.87 -7.26 -6.86
C LYS A 51 -1.39 -7.62 -7.08
N ASP A 52 -0.93 -7.64 -8.32
CA ASP A 52 0.46 -7.94 -8.66
C ASP A 52 1.42 -6.92 -8.03
N ILE A 53 1.06 -5.64 -8.05
CA ILE A 53 1.87 -4.59 -7.42
C ILE A 53 1.97 -4.83 -5.91
N LEU A 54 0.85 -5.10 -5.24
CA LEU A 54 0.84 -5.36 -3.81
C LEU A 54 1.68 -6.57 -3.45
N LEU A 55 1.60 -7.64 -4.24
CA LEU A 55 2.39 -8.85 -4.02
C LEU A 55 3.87 -8.67 -4.34
N SER A 56 4.23 -7.65 -5.10
CA SER A 56 5.63 -7.36 -5.43
C SER A 56 6.39 -6.64 -4.33
N LEU A 57 5.70 -6.16 -3.29
CA LEU A 57 6.35 -5.42 -2.21
C LEU A 57 7.36 -6.30 -1.47
N GLN A 58 8.53 -5.72 -1.19
CA GLN A 58 9.60 -6.34 -0.44
C GLN A 58 9.78 -5.63 0.90
N PRO A 59 10.43 -6.25 1.90
CA PRO A 59 10.68 -5.57 3.18
C PRO A 59 11.41 -4.23 3.02
N GLU A 60 12.29 -4.12 2.02
CA GLU A 60 13.05 -2.90 1.74
C GLU A 60 12.14 -1.75 1.25
N ASP A 61 10.93 -2.06 0.82
CA ASP A 61 9.92 -1.06 0.40
C ASP A 61 9.17 -0.45 1.59
N PHE A 62 9.41 -0.96 2.79
CA PHE A 62 8.81 -0.42 4.00
C PHE A 62 9.33 0.99 4.31
N SER A 63 8.44 1.87 4.73
CA SER A 63 8.79 3.23 5.13
C SER A 63 8.60 3.43 6.64
N GLU A 64 7.37 3.37 7.12
CA GLU A 64 7.10 3.63 8.53
C GLU A 64 5.77 3.02 8.99
N VAL A 65 5.59 2.99 10.30
CA VAL A 65 4.32 2.62 10.93
C VAL A 65 3.75 3.87 11.60
N VAL A 66 2.48 4.12 11.37
CA VAL A 66 1.76 5.21 12.02
C VAL A 66 0.51 4.66 12.70
N ASN A 67 0.01 5.38 13.70
CA ASN A 67 -1.24 5.01 14.34
C ASN A 67 -2.41 5.55 13.52
N ASN A 68 -3.54 4.83 13.57
CA ASN A 68 -4.77 5.34 12.99
C ASN A 68 -5.22 6.56 13.81
N GLU A 69 -5.49 7.68 13.13
CA GLU A 69 -5.92 8.91 13.79
C GLU A 69 -7.42 9.00 14.01
N HIS A 70 -8.16 8.01 13.53
CA HIS A 70 -9.61 7.97 13.66
C HIS A 70 -9.99 7.71 15.12
N ILE A 71 -10.88 8.53 15.66
CA ILE A 71 -11.33 8.41 17.06
C ILE A 71 -11.90 7.01 17.31
N GLY A 72 -11.38 6.34 18.34
CA GLY A 72 -11.76 4.98 18.71
C GLY A 72 -10.89 3.90 18.08
N TYR A 73 -10.04 4.25 17.13
CA TYR A 73 -9.20 3.28 16.40
C TYR A 73 -7.71 3.59 16.51
N GLU A 74 -7.31 4.43 17.47
CA GLU A 74 -5.92 4.88 17.62
C GLU A 74 -4.96 3.73 17.98
N TYR A 75 -5.48 2.59 18.42
CA TYR A 75 -4.70 1.39 18.70
C TYR A 75 -4.25 0.67 17.43
N GLU A 76 -4.89 0.95 16.31
CA GLU A 76 -4.54 0.30 15.04
C GLU A 76 -3.26 0.90 14.48
N ARG A 77 -2.35 0.01 14.04
CA ARG A 77 -1.10 0.39 13.41
C ARG A 77 -1.21 0.23 11.91
N LEU A 78 -0.85 1.29 11.20
CA LEU A 78 -0.92 1.33 9.74
C LEU A 78 0.50 1.29 9.20
N TYR A 79 0.77 0.35 8.31
CA TYR A 79 2.09 0.13 7.74
C TYR A 79 2.17 0.76 6.36
N ILE A 80 3.17 1.63 6.16
CA ILE A 80 3.35 2.40 4.95
C ILE A 80 4.53 1.86 4.15
N PHE A 81 4.29 1.61 2.86
CA PHE A 81 5.27 1.13 1.90
C PHE A 81 5.26 2.05 0.69
N GLY A 82 6.37 2.08 -0.02
CA GLY A 82 6.48 2.76 -1.31
C GLY A 82 7.02 1.82 -2.36
N LYS A 83 6.63 2.04 -3.62
CA LYS A 83 7.08 1.24 -4.74
C LYS A 83 7.03 2.09 -6.01
N LYS A 84 8.14 2.09 -6.75
CA LYS A 84 8.15 2.69 -8.08
C LYS A 84 7.71 1.62 -9.08
N VAL A 85 6.68 1.94 -9.86
CA VAL A 85 6.13 1.02 -10.86
C VAL A 85 5.99 1.74 -12.20
N LEU A 86 6.03 0.98 -13.28
CA LEU A 86 5.82 1.51 -14.62
C LEU A 86 4.33 1.38 -14.94
N LEU A 87 3.67 2.51 -15.19
CA LEU A 87 2.24 2.54 -15.50
C LEU A 87 1.99 3.24 -16.83
N ILE A 88 0.91 2.87 -17.50
CA ILE A 88 0.49 3.48 -18.75
C ILE A 88 -0.57 4.53 -18.47
N GLU A 89 -0.40 5.74 -19.00
CA GLU A 89 -1.41 6.79 -18.88
C GLU A 89 -2.67 6.40 -19.62
N ARG A 90 -3.83 6.62 -18.99
CA ARG A 90 -5.11 6.30 -19.63
C ARG A 90 -5.41 7.16 -20.85
N PHE A 91 -5.02 8.41 -20.80
CA PHE A 91 -5.32 9.38 -21.88
C PHE A 91 -4.09 9.88 -22.63
N GLY A 92 -2.90 9.39 -22.31
CA GLY A 92 -1.67 9.85 -22.93
C GLY A 92 -0.88 8.77 -23.66
N GLU A 93 -1.23 7.52 -23.44
CA GLU A 93 -0.54 6.33 -23.99
C GLU A 93 0.94 6.21 -23.61
N ALA A 94 1.47 7.15 -22.85
CA ALA A 94 2.85 7.11 -22.42
C ALA A 94 3.02 6.21 -21.20
N GLU A 95 4.16 5.49 -21.16
CA GLU A 95 4.56 4.79 -19.96
C GLU A 95 5.28 5.75 -19.04
N LYS A 96 4.99 5.70 -17.73
CA LYS A 96 5.63 6.53 -16.73
C LYS A 96 6.04 5.75 -15.52
N ASP A 97 7.20 6.10 -14.96
CA ASP A 97 7.59 5.65 -13.64
C ASP A 97 6.76 6.42 -12.61
N VAL A 98 6.00 5.69 -11.82
CA VAL A 98 5.12 6.27 -10.81
C VAL A 98 5.54 5.74 -9.46
N SER A 99 5.85 6.65 -8.53
CA SER A 99 6.16 6.27 -7.16
C SER A 99 4.86 6.20 -6.37
N LEU A 100 4.53 5.01 -5.89
CA LEU A 100 3.29 4.74 -5.18
C LEU A 100 3.47 4.84 -3.67
N TYR A 101 2.45 5.36 -3.01
CA TYR A 101 2.30 5.38 -1.56
C TYR A 101 1.23 4.35 -1.20
N ILE A 102 1.61 3.34 -0.42
CA ILE A 102 0.74 2.21 -0.09
C ILE A 102 0.65 2.07 1.42
N LYS A 103 -0.55 2.08 1.96
CA LYS A 103 -0.76 1.97 3.39
C LYS A 103 -1.74 0.86 3.70
N PHE A 104 -1.34 -0.06 4.58
CA PHE A 104 -2.13 -1.21 4.98
C PHE A 104 -2.66 -1.07 6.39
N ASN A 105 -3.88 -1.55 6.59
CA ASN A 105 -4.42 -1.88 7.89
C ASN A 105 -4.74 -3.38 7.89
N LYS A 106 -3.94 -4.16 8.61
CA LYS A 106 -4.17 -5.61 8.75
C LYS A 106 -5.02 -5.81 10.01
N MET A 107 -6.23 -6.31 9.81
CA MET A 107 -7.19 -6.53 10.90
C MET A 107 -6.82 -7.80 11.69
N GLU A 108 -7.39 -7.94 12.89
CA GLU A 108 -7.12 -9.09 13.77
C GLU A 108 -7.47 -10.43 13.13
N ASP A 109 -8.49 -10.46 12.28
CA ASP A 109 -8.92 -11.66 11.56
C ASP A 109 -8.11 -11.91 10.28
N ALA A 110 -6.99 -11.19 10.12
CA ALA A 110 -6.10 -11.23 8.95
C ALA A 110 -6.66 -10.59 7.68
N PHE A 111 -7.87 -10.01 7.71
CA PHE A 111 -8.38 -9.24 6.57
C PHE A 111 -7.53 -7.98 6.41
N VAL A 112 -7.14 -7.67 5.17
CA VAL A 112 -6.28 -6.54 4.87
C VAL A 112 -7.07 -5.45 4.17
N ILE A 113 -7.03 -4.23 4.73
CA ILE A 113 -7.58 -3.06 4.05
C ILE A 113 -6.41 -2.25 3.52
N VAL A 114 -6.37 -2.05 2.19
CA VAL A 114 -5.40 -1.16 1.57
C VAL A 114 -6.02 0.24 1.61
N ILE A 115 -5.66 1.00 2.64
CA ILE A 115 -6.23 2.31 2.89
C ILE A 115 -5.76 3.31 1.85
N SER A 116 -4.47 3.26 1.50
CA SER A 116 -3.86 4.17 0.52
C SER A 116 -3.20 3.36 -0.58
N PHE A 117 -3.50 3.71 -1.81
CA PHE A 117 -2.89 3.15 -3.02
C PHE A 117 -2.95 4.26 -4.07
N HIS A 118 -1.96 5.17 -4.00
CA HIS A 118 -1.94 6.36 -4.86
C HIS A 118 -0.51 6.85 -5.08
N GLU A 119 -0.33 7.84 -5.92
CA GLU A 119 0.98 8.45 -6.11
C GLU A 119 1.42 9.11 -4.81
N GLU A 120 2.70 8.99 -4.46
CA GLU A 120 3.23 9.69 -3.30
C GLU A 120 3.27 11.19 -3.53
N GLU A 121 3.06 11.96 -2.46
CA GLU A 121 3.10 13.43 -2.52
C GLU A 121 4.50 13.97 -2.28
N TYR A 122 5.26 13.27 -1.48
CA TYR A 122 6.65 13.58 -1.17
C TYR A 122 7.43 12.28 -1.09
N PRO A 123 8.76 12.35 -1.29
CA PRO A 123 9.58 11.13 -1.19
C PRO A 123 9.46 10.47 0.18
N LEU A 124 9.35 9.15 0.18
CA LEU A 124 9.34 8.36 1.40
C LEU A 124 10.76 8.04 1.83
N HIS A 125 10.95 7.90 3.15
CA HIS A 125 12.20 7.40 3.70
C HIS A 125 12.10 5.87 3.82
N TYR A 126 13.17 5.15 3.44
CA TYR A 126 13.19 3.69 3.46
C TYR A 126 14.32 3.21 4.38
N PRO A 127 14.00 2.83 5.63
CA PRO A 127 15.04 2.50 6.62
C PRO A 127 15.85 1.24 6.31
N PHE A 128 15.35 0.37 5.43
CA PHE A 128 16.00 -0.90 5.12
C PHE A 128 16.66 -0.95 3.73
N ARG A 129 16.75 0.18 3.09
CA ARG A 129 17.49 0.29 1.82
C ARG A 129 18.94 0.70 2.03
#